data_1c8e83388909a26444bdc55ea12e41a7
#
_entry.id   1c8e83388909a26444bdc55ea12e41a7
#
_cell.length_a   1.000
_cell.length_b   1.000
_cell.length_c   1.000
_cell.angle_alpha   90.00
_cell.angle_beta   90.00
_cell.angle_gamma   90.00
#
_symmetry.space_group_name_H-M   'P 1'
#
loop_
_entity.id
_entity.type
_entity.pdbx_description
1 polymer ?
#
loop_
_entity_poly.entity_id
_entity_poly.type
_entity_poly.pdbx_seq_one_letter_code
_entity_poly.pdbx_strand_id
1 'polypeptide(L)'
;MKKIIYILLSIFVLAGFSSCETDNYDGPQETFRGAFIDKVTKEAFQTAIGNTGIRIRMMEYSWSENPQPYDFNCMMDGTFQNTKIFAGNYGIIPEGAFVPLEEEIINIKGKVEKIFEVEPLLRLEWIGEPQVNADGSAEVKVKITRGTTNPEYQQPIEEVWLFVSETSYVGDFSFSNRFSTQLVGGAVSDILDKE
;
A
#
# COMPACT_ATOMS: atom_id res chain seq x y z
N MET A 1 -17.54 42.51 50.96
CA MET A 1 -16.94 42.43 49.62
C MET A 1 -16.02 41.23 49.43
N LYS A 2 -15.04 40.99 50.26
CA LYS A 2 -14.11 39.83 50.09
C LYS A 2 -14.81 38.44 50.04
N LYS A 3 -15.83 38.20 50.90
CA LYS A 3 -16.57 36.95 50.89
C LYS A 3 -17.36 36.68 49.59
N ILE A 4 -17.89 37.72 48.98
CA ILE A 4 -18.61 37.62 47.69
C ILE A 4 -17.67 37.27 46.55
N ILE A 5 -16.44 37.82 46.57
CA ILE A 5 -15.39 37.52 45.59
C ILE A 5 -14.98 36.02 45.65
N TYR A 6 -14.84 35.46 46.85
CA TYR A 6 -14.49 34.04 47.03
C TYR A 6 -15.63 33.11 46.52
N ILE A 7 -16.88 33.50 46.76
CA ILE A 7 -18.05 32.72 46.28
C ILE A 7 -18.10 32.76 44.74
N LEU A 8 -17.91 33.92 44.14
CA LEU A 8 -17.87 34.06 42.68
C LEU A 8 -16.68 33.29 42.04
N LEU A 9 -15.51 33.31 42.70
CA LEU A 9 -14.34 32.57 42.24
C LEU A 9 -14.55 31.04 42.33
N SER A 10 -15.19 30.56 43.43
CA SER A 10 -15.51 29.13 43.55
C SER A 10 -16.55 28.64 42.57
N ILE A 11 -17.53 29.45 42.21
CA ILE A 11 -18.54 29.13 41.14
C ILE A 11 -17.85 29.06 39.77
N PHE A 12 -16.90 29.97 39.49
CA PHE A 12 -16.18 29.98 38.21
C PHE A 12 -15.26 28.74 38.05
N VAL A 13 -14.64 28.29 39.15
CA VAL A 13 -13.82 27.05 39.13
C VAL A 13 -14.67 25.82 38.96
N LEU A 14 -15.85 25.73 39.57
CA LEU A 14 -16.79 24.61 39.41
C LEU A 14 -17.42 24.52 38.00
N ALA A 15 -17.62 25.66 37.32
CA ALA A 15 -18.13 25.68 35.95
C ALA A 15 -17.10 25.22 34.90
N GLY A 16 -15.80 25.27 35.23
CA GLY A 16 -14.72 24.85 34.31
C GLY A 16 -14.53 23.34 34.15
N PHE A 17 -15.12 22.53 35.02
CA PHE A 17 -14.94 21.06 35.00
C PHE A 17 -15.99 20.29 34.18
N SER A 18 -17.01 20.94 33.63
CA SER A 18 -18.06 20.28 32.84
C SER A 18 -17.81 20.24 31.32
N SER A 19 -16.60 20.62 30.87
CA SER A 19 -16.31 20.75 29.43
C SER A 19 -15.61 19.53 28.80
N CYS A 20 -15.51 18.41 29.49
CA CYS A 20 -15.14 17.15 28.83
C CYS A 20 -16.43 16.36 28.56
N GLU A 21 -17.13 16.63 27.47
CA GLU A 21 -18.00 15.63 26.88
C GLU A 21 -17.12 14.45 26.51
N THR A 22 -17.39 13.32 27.10
CA THR A 22 -16.78 12.05 26.68
C THR A 22 -17.22 11.81 25.25
N ASP A 23 -16.28 11.68 24.34
CA ASP A 23 -16.56 11.27 22.97
C ASP A 23 -17.24 9.90 23.02
N ASN A 24 -18.53 9.87 22.71
CA ASN A 24 -19.38 8.66 22.74
C ASN A 24 -19.50 8.00 21.36
N TYR A 25 -18.66 8.40 20.38
CA TYR A 25 -18.68 7.75 19.08
C TYR A 25 -18.14 6.34 19.20
N ASP A 26 -18.83 5.40 18.55
CA ASP A 26 -18.31 4.05 18.39
C ASP A 26 -16.95 4.08 17.69
N GLY A 27 -15.98 3.36 18.22
CA GLY A 27 -14.66 3.26 17.62
C GLY A 27 -14.72 2.60 16.22
N PRO A 28 -13.65 2.74 15.41
CA PRO A 28 -13.60 2.13 14.08
C PRO A 28 -13.60 0.60 14.22
N GLN A 29 -14.64 -0.06 13.69
CA GLN A 29 -14.87 -1.50 13.82
C GLN A 29 -15.07 -2.19 12.46
N GLU A 30 -15.17 -1.41 11.38
CA GLU A 30 -15.42 -1.95 10.07
C GLU A 30 -14.14 -2.53 9.45
N THR A 31 -14.33 -3.44 8.51
CA THR A 31 -13.23 -4.10 7.82
C THR A 31 -13.32 -3.85 6.32
N PHE A 32 -12.24 -3.38 5.76
CA PHE A 32 -12.02 -3.33 4.31
C PHE A 32 -10.82 -4.22 3.97
N ARG A 33 -11.06 -5.24 3.15
CA ARG A 33 -10.03 -6.20 2.75
C ARG A 33 -10.17 -6.58 1.28
N GLY A 34 -9.11 -7.14 0.73
CA GLY A 34 -9.14 -7.61 -0.64
C GLY A 34 -7.77 -7.93 -1.19
N ALA A 35 -7.69 -7.90 -2.53
CA ALA A 35 -6.46 -8.19 -3.24
C ALA A 35 -6.38 -7.42 -4.56
N PHE A 36 -5.16 -7.25 -5.04
CA PHE A 36 -4.86 -6.83 -6.41
C PHE A 36 -4.50 -8.03 -7.24
N ILE A 37 -5.07 -8.13 -8.42
CA ILE A 37 -4.77 -9.18 -9.40
C ILE A 37 -4.50 -8.56 -10.77
N ASP A 38 -3.61 -9.19 -11.54
CA ASP A 38 -3.41 -8.81 -12.94
C ASP A 38 -4.71 -9.11 -13.73
N LYS A 39 -5.23 -8.09 -14.41
CA LYS A 39 -6.49 -8.21 -15.17
C LYS A 39 -6.45 -9.22 -16.31
N VAL A 40 -5.25 -9.58 -16.81
CA VAL A 40 -5.05 -10.51 -17.92
C VAL A 40 -4.79 -11.92 -17.42
N THR A 41 -3.80 -12.12 -16.56
CA THR A 41 -3.43 -13.45 -16.05
C THR A 41 -4.33 -13.94 -14.93
N LYS A 42 -5.03 -13.03 -14.24
CA LYS A 42 -5.82 -13.27 -13.02
C LYS A 42 -5.00 -13.77 -11.83
N GLU A 43 -3.69 -13.68 -11.91
CA GLU A 43 -2.78 -14.01 -10.85
C GLU A 43 -2.64 -12.84 -9.85
N ALA A 44 -2.22 -13.16 -8.63
CA ALA A 44 -1.96 -12.16 -7.61
C ALA A 44 -0.89 -11.17 -8.08
N PHE A 45 -1.17 -9.87 -7.92
CA PHE A 45 -0.22 -8.82 -8.26
C PHE A 45 0.75 -8.61 -7.11
N GLN A 46 1.93 -9.18 -7.21
CA GLN A 46 2.99 -9.01 -6.22
C GLN A 46 3.55 -7.59 -6.25
N THR A 47 3.88 -7.06 -5.07
CA THR A 47 4.36 -5.69 -4.90
C THR A 47 5.42 -5.62 -3.81
N ALA A 48 6.16 -4.52 -3.76
CA ALA A 48 6.95 -4.17 -2.58
C ALA A 48 6.03 -3.86 -1.38
N ILE A 49 6.59 -3.67 -0.21
CA ILE A 49 5.87 -3.21 0.99
C ILE A 49 6.27 -1.79 1.36
N GLY A 50 5.40 -1.12 2.11
CA GLY A 50 5.66 0.25 2.53
C GLY A 50 5.47 1.25 1.39
N ASN A 51 6.32 2.28 1.36
CA ASN A 51 6.15 3.43 0.47
C ASN A 51 6.40 3.13 -1.02
N THR A 52 7.09 2.04 -1.32
CA THR A 52 7.40 1.60 -2.70
C THR A 52 6.43 0.56 -3.22
N GLY A 53 5.54 0.06 -2.36
CA GLY A 53 4.49 -0.88 -2.71
C GLY A 53 3.18 -0.22 -3.13
N ILE A 54 2.11 -1.03 -3.16
CA ILE A 54 0.77 -0.52 -3.40
C ILE A 54 0.28 0.23 -2.16
N ARG A 55 -0.14 1.46 -2.38
CA ARG A 55 -0.83 2.30 -1.41
C ARG A 55 -2.31 2.38 -1.77
N ILE A 56 -3.18 2.23 -0.78
CA ILE A 56 -4.61 2.46 -0.91
C ILE A 56 -4.92 3.76 -0.20
N ARG A 57 -5.28 4.78 -0.98
CA ARG A 57 -5.76 6.05 -0.46
C ARG A 57 -7.26 5.99 -0.27
N MET A 58 -7.72 6.38 0.91
CA MET A 58 -9.13 6.45 1.27
C MET A 58 -9.52 7.90 1.57
N MET A 59 -10.58 8.37 0.92
CA MET A 59 -11.16 9.70 1.09
C MET A 59 -12.54 9.53 1.74
N GLU A 60 -12.69 9.88 3.02
CA GLU A 60 -13.95 9.69 3.73
C GLU A 60 -14.94 10.83 3.45
N TYR A 61 -15.91 10.57 2.60
CA TYR A 61 -16.93 11.56 2.19
C TYR A 61 -18.16 11.64 3.11
N SER A 62 -18.23 10.84 4.17
CA SER A 62 -19.36 10.85 5.10
C SER A 62 -19.44 12.14 5.92
N TRP A 63 -18.30 12.82 6.12
CA TRP A 63 -18.18 13.98 7.01
C TRP A 63 -17.76 15.27 6.29
N SER A 64 -17.16 15.17 5.12
CA SER A 64 -16.63 16.32 4.39
C SER A 64 -16.60 16.06 2.89
N GLU A 65 -16.86 17.09 2.09
CA GLU A 65 -16.66 17.04 0.63
C GLU A 65 -15.16 17.10 0.26
N ASN A 66 -14.31 17.58 1.18
CA ASN A 66 -12.86 17.66 1.02
C ASN A 66 -12.15 16.97 2.20
N PRO A 67 -12.24 15.65 2.32
CA PRO A 67 -11.64 14.92 3.44
C PRO A 67 -10.13 14.91 3.34
N GLN A 68 -9.46 14.73 4.49
CA GLN A 68 -8.05 14.41 4.52
C GLN A 68 -7.85 12.95 4.12
N PRO A 69 -6.84 12.65 3.28
CA PRO A 69 -6.59 11.28 2.87
C PRO A 69 -6.12 10.43 4.05
N TYR A 70 -6.61 9.21 4.11
CA TYR A 70 -6.13 8.15 4.97
C TYR A 70 -5.51 7.06 4.10
N ASP A 71 -4.22 6.82 4.27
CA ASP A 71 -3.47 5.90 3.43
C ASP A 71 -3.07 4.65 4.22
N PHE A 72 -3.12 3.48 3.58
CA PHE A 72 -2.51 2.25 4.07
C PHE A 72 -1.96 1.41 2.90
N ASN A 73 -1.06 0.46 3.22
CA ASN A 73 -0.33 -0.29 2.20
C ASN A 73 -0.80 -1.74 2.10
N CYS A 74 -0.56 -2.33 0.93
CA CYS A 74 -0.73 -3.77 0.71
C CYS A 74 0.43 -4.58 1.29
N MET A 75 0.21 -5.87 1.43
CA MET A 75 1.23 -6.88 1.66
C MET A 75 1.94 -7.24 0.34
N MET A 76 3.08 -7.95 0.42
CA MET A 76 3.88 -8.33 -0.76
C MET A 76 3.11 -9.19 -1.76
N ASP A 77 2.16 -9.98 -1.31
CA ASP A 77 1.30 -10.82 -2.14
C ASP A 77 0.12 -10.10 -2.79
N GLY A 78 0.09 -8.76 -2.68
CA GLY A 78 -0.96 -7.92 -3.22
C GLY A 78 -2.26 -7.94 -2.41
N THR A 79 -2.30 -8.62 -1.26
CA THR A 79 -3.47 -8.58 -0.39
C THR A 79 -3.45 -7.36 0.52
N PHE A 80 -4.63 -6.95 0.99
CA PHE A 80 -4.75 -5.90 1.97
C PHE A 80 -5.86 -6.17 2.97
N GLN A 81 -5.68 -5.67 4.19
CA GLN A 81 -6.71 -5.71 5.21
C GLN A 81 -6.54 -4.56 6.19
N ASN A 82 -7.63 -3.82 6.40
CA ASN A 82 -7.75 -2.86 7.48
C ASN A 82 -9.03 -3.14 8.27
N THR A 83 -8.90 -3.37 9.57
CA THR A 83 -10.00 -3.73 10.49
C THR A 83 -10.38 -2.58 11.40
N LYS A 84 -9.85 -1.39 11.16
CA LYS A 84 -10.02 -0.20 11.99
C LYS A 84 -10.49 0.99 11.15
N ILE A 85 -11.65 0.84 10.53
CA ILE A 85 -12.29 1.83 9.67
C ILE A 85 -13.63 2.19 10.29
N PHE A 86 -14.03 3.44 10.22
CA PHE A 86 -15.40 3.88 10.57
C PHE A 86 -16.38 3.48 9.47
N ALA A 87 -17.63 3.24 9.82
CA ALA A 87 -18.68 3.04 8.81
C ALA A 87 -18.87 4.33 8.01
N GLY A 88 -18.86 4.24 6.68
CA GLY A 88 -18.98 5.43 5.84
C GLY A 88 -18.83 5.19 4.34
N ASN A 89 -18.92 6.27 3.58
CA ASN A 89 -18.65 6.28 2.14
C ASN A 89 -17.24 6.77 1.90
N TYR A 90 -16.47 5.95 1.22
CA TYR A 90 -15.06 6.20 0.94
C TYR A 90 -14.79 6.23 -0.56
N GLY A 91 -14.11 7.27 -1.03
CA GLY A 91 -13.42 7.23 -2.31
C GLY A 91 -12.14 6.41 -2.15
N ILE A 92 -12.01 5.36 -2.92
CA ILE A 92 -10.85 4.47 -2.89
C ILE A 92 -10.00 4.71 -4.13
N ILE A 93 -8.76 5.11 -3.91
CA ILE A 93 -7.79 5.42 -4.97
C ILE A 93 -6.54 4.58 -4.74
N PRO A 94 -6.43 3.42 -5.39
CA PRO A 94 -5.19 2.62 -5.34
C PRO A 94 -4.10 3.25 -6.19
N GLU A 95 -2.88 3.26 -5.66
CA GLU A 95 -1.67 3.73 -6.34
C GLU A 95 -0.59 2.65 -6.28
N GLY A 96 0.08 2.38 -7.40
CA GLY A 96 1.12 1.34 -7.48
C GLY A 96 1.73 1.23 -8.87
N ALA A 97 2.48 0.16 -9.12
CA ALA A 97 3.16 -0.09 -10.40
C ALA A 97 2.21 -0.65 -11.48
N PHE A 98 1.07 0.00 -11.66
CA PHE A 98 0.03 -0.34 -12.65
C PHE A 98 -0.56 0.94 -13.25
N VAL A 99 -1.28 0.79 -14.37
CA VAL A 99 -2.02 1.89 -14.98
C VAL A 99 -3.01 2.44 -13.96
N PRO A 100 -3.00 3.77 -13.69
CA PRO A 100 -3.85 4.36 -12.67
C PRO A 100 -5.32 3.96 -12.80
N LEU A 101 -5.93 3.67 -11.66
CA LEU A 101 -7.36 3.40 -11.56
C LEU A 101 -8.11 4.70 -11.22
N GLU A 102 -9.33 4.79 -11.73
CA GLU A 102 -10.25 5.84 -11.30
C GLU A 102 -10.67 5.65 -9.84
N GLU A 103 -11.02 6.74 -9.18
CA GLU A 103 -11.60 6.69 -7.84
C GLU A 103 -12.91 5.90 -7.84
N GLU A 104 -13.03 4.94 -6.93
CA GLU A 104 -14.25 4.17 -6.74
C GLU A 104 -14.89 4.49 -5.39
N ILE A 105 -16.15 4.88 -5.39
CA ILE A 105 -16.90 5.14 -4.16
C ILE A 105 -17.43 3.82 -3.59
N ILE A 106 -16.96 3.47 -2.40
CA ILE A 106 -17.34 2.25 -1.70
C ILE A 106 -17.96 2.60 -0.35
N ASN A 107 -19.18 2.09 -0.09
CA ASN A 107 -19.76 2.16 1.24
C ASN A 107 -19.17 1.03 2.11
N ILE A 108 -18.44 1.40 3.16
CA ILE A 108 -17.84 0.45 4.09
C ILE A 108 -18.72 0.36 5.32
N LYS A 109 -19.37 -0.81 5.51
CA LYS A 109 -20.16 -1.17 6.66
C LYS A 109 -20.07 -2.68 6.88
N GLY A 110 -19.64 -3.10 8.07
CA GLY A 110 -19.32 -4.47 8.37
C GLY A 110 -18.01 -4.91 7.69
N LYS A 111 -18.03 -6.05 7.05
CA LYS A 111 -16.91 -6.60 6.30
C LYS A 111 -17.12 -6.37 4.81
N VAL A 112 -16.27 -5.57 4.18
CA VAL A 112 -16.30 -5.31 2.74
C VAL A 112 -15.06 -5.93 2.10
N GLU A 113 -15.27 -6.74 1.06
CA GLU A 113 -14.21 -7.35 0.25
C GLU A 113 -14.18 -6.73 -1.14
N LYS A 114 -12.98 -6.46 -1.64
CA LYS A 114 -12.77 -5.89 -2.97
C LYS A 114 -11.59 -6.56 -3.67
N ILE A 115 -11.79 -6.96 -4.92
CA ILE A 115 -10.72 -7.33 -5.83
C ILE A 115 -10.51 -6.19 -6.82
N PHE A 116 -9.29 -5.68 -6.89
CA PHE A 116 -8.87 -4.71 -7.90
C PHE A 116 -8.16 -5.43 -9.03
N GLU A 117 -8.75 -5.40 -10.22
CA GLU A 117 -8.11 -5.90 -11.43
C GLU A 117 -7.24 -4.79 -12.03
N VAL A 118 -5.94 -4.95 -11.99
CA VAL A 118 -4.97 -3.94 -12.45
C VAL A 118 -4.30 -4.35 -13.74
N GLU A 119 -3.85 -3.36 -14.50
CA GLU A 119 -2.97 -3.52 -15.65
C GLU A 119 -1.54 -3.16 -15.23
N PRO A 120 -0.66 -4.16 -14.97
CA PRO A 120 0.70 -3.90 -14.53
C PRO A 120 1.49 -3.06 -15.52
N LEU A 121 2.44 -2.26 -15.05
CA LEU A 121 3.43 -1.61 -15.94
C LEU A 121 4.42 -2.64 -16.48
N LEU A 122 4.85 -3.57 -15.63
CA LEU A 122 5.73 -4.69 -15.95
C LEU A 122 5.18 -5.99 -15.35
N ARG A 123 5.49 -7.11 -15.99
CA ARG A 123 5.31 -8.46 -15.43
C ARG A 123 6.66 -9.11 -15.26
N LEU A 124 6.85 -9.76 -14.12
CA LEU A 124 8.02 -10.56 -13.82
C LEU A 124 7.60 -12.02 -13.68
N GLU A 125 8.31 -12.89 -14.37
CA GLU A 125 8.10 -14.33 -14.34
C GLU A 125 9.41 -15.03 -13.95
N TRP A 126 9.37 -15.84 -12.90
CA TRP A 126 10.49 -16.70 -12.53
C TRP A 126 10.60 -17.87 -13.50
N ILE A 127 11.80 -18.09 -14.03
CA ILE A 127 12.07 -19.19 -14.96
C ILE A 127 12.78 -20.31 -14.20
N GLY A 128 12.04 -21.34 -13.85
CA GLY A 128 12.54 -22.47 -13.06
C GLY A 128 12.79 -22.11 -11.59
N GLU A 129 13.56 -22.97 -10.93
CA GLU A 129 13.95 -22.81 -9.53
C GLU A 129 15.37 -22.22 -9.42
N PRO A 130 15.68 -21.46 -8.34
CA PRO A 130 17.04 -21.02 -8.08
C PRO A 130 18.03 -22.18 -8.06
N GLN A 131 19.12 -22.04 -8.78
CA GLN A 131 20.19 -23.05 -8.82
C GLN A 131 21.32 -22.62 -7.90
N VAL A 132 21.72 -23.52 -6.99
CA VAL A 132 22.86 -23.30 -6.10
C VAL A 132 24.07 -24.04 -6.68
N ASN A 133 25.13 -23.31 -6.99
CA ASN A 133 26.35 -23.84 -7.56
C ASN A 133 27.31 -24.41 -6.48
N ALA A 134 28.24 -25.22 -6.90
CA ALA A 134 29.23 -25.86 -5.99
C ALA A 134 30.15 -24.84 -5.28
N ASP A 135 30.32 -23.65 -5.82
CA ASP A 135 31.06 -22.54 -5.24
C ASP A 135 30.28 -21.71 -4.22
N GLY A 136 29.01 -22.07 -4.00
CA GLY A 136 28.10 -21.37 -3.10
C GLY A 136 27.40 -20.16 -3.71
N SER A 137 27.58 -19.86 -5.00
CA SER A 137 26.79 -18.87 -5.71
C SER A 137 25.39 -19.40 -6.03
N ALA A 138 24.42 -18.48 -6.20
CA ALA A 138 23.07 -18.81 -6.65
C ALA A 138 22.79 -18.12 -7.98
N GLU A 139 22.17 -18.85 -8.90
CA GLU A 139 21.69 -18.32 -10.17
C GLU A 139 20.17 -18.34 -10.19
N VAL A 140 19.57 -17.23 -10.61
CA VAL A 140 18.14 -17.10 -10.81
C VAL A 140 17.89 -16.56 -12.21
N LYS A 141 16.79 -16.98 -12.82
CA LYS A 141 16.35 -16.47 -14.11
C LYS A 141 14.98 -15.82 -13.99
N VAL A 142 14.87 -14.63 -14.53
CA VAL A 142 13.64 -13.85 -14.52
C VAL A 142 13.37 -13.30 -15.90
N LYS A 143 12.15 -13.46 -16.39
CA LYS A 143 11.67 -12.81 -17.59
C LYS A 143 10.88 -11.56 -17.23
N ILE A 144 11.19 -10.44 -17.87
CA ILE A 144 10.50 -9.18 -17.66
C ILE A 144 9.78 -8.79 -18.96
N THR A 145 8.49 -8.58 -18.87
CA THR A 145 7.66 -8.19 -20.01
C THR A 145 6.85 -6.93 -19.71
N ARG A 146 6.42 -6.22 -20.76
CA ARG A 146 5.47 -5.12 -20.59
C ARG A 146 4.11 -5.66 -20.17
N GLY A 147 3.55 -5.08 -19.11
CA GLY A 147 2.22 -5.43 -18.64
C GLY A 147 1.11 -4.67 -19.36
N THR A 148 1.43 -3.49 -19.87
CA THR A 148 0.50 -2.63 -20.63
C THR A 148 0.99 -2.38 -22.05
N THR A 149 0.06 -2.24 -22.98
CA THR A 149 0.35 -1.78 -24.36
C THR A 149 0.19 -0.28 -24.54
N ASN A 150 -0.24 0.45 -23.50
CA ASN A 150 -0.39 1.90 -23.56
C ASN A 150 0.98 2.59 -23.57
N PRO A 151 1.35 3.31 -24.65
CA PRO A 151 2.67 3.95 -24.77
C PRO A 151 2.98 4.97 -23.67
N GLU A 152 1.96 5.58 -23.07
CA GLU A 152 2.11 6.55 -21.98
C GLU A 152 2.79 5.93 -20.76
N TYR A 153 2.57 4.64 -20.52
CA TYR A 153 3.09 3.90 -19.37
C TYR A 153 4.26 2.95 -19.73
N GLN A 154 4.85 3.11 -20.90
CA GLN A 154 6.00 2.30 -21.36
C GLN A 154 7.32 3.05 -21.19
N GLN A 155 7.58 3.60 -20.02
CA GLN A 155 8.84 4.26 -19.73
C GLN A 155 10.02 3.28 -19.80
N PRO A 156 11.26 3.76 -20.13
CA PRO A 156 12.46 2.93 -20.07
C PRO A 156 12.63 2.31 -18.68
N ILE A 157 13.17 1.08 -18.64
CA ILE A 157 13.62 0.49 -17.38
C ILE A 157 14.97 1.11 -17.05
N GLU A 158 15.10 1.72 -15.89
CA GLU A 158 16.34 2.37 -15.46
C GLU A 158 17.24 1.39 -14.70
N GLU A 159 16.62 0.52 -13.89
CA GLU A 159 17.36 -0.45 -13.08
C GLU A 159 16.50 -1.67 -12.75
N VAL A 160 17.18 -2.78 -12.46
CA VAL A 160 16.59 -4.00 -11.93
C VAL A 160 17.43 -4.47 -10.75
N TRP A 161 16.77 -4.76 -9.65
CA TRP A 161 17.39 -5.25 -8.43
C TRP A 161 16.95 -6.68 -8.11
N LEU A 162 17.92 -7.52 -7.80
CA LEU A 162 17.69 -8.77 -7.09
C LEU A 162 18.06 -8.56 -5.63
N PHE A 163 17.05 -8.41 -4.78
CA PHE A 163 17.24 -8.31 -3.35
C PHE A 163 17.34 -9.70 -2.73
N VAL A 164 18.37 -9.93 -1.95
CA VAL A 164 18.59 -11.14 -1.17
C VAL A 164 18.73 -10.76 0.30
N SER A 165 18.08 -11.49 1.18
CA SER A 165 18.15 -11.26 2.63
C SER A 165 18.25 -12.58 3.39
N GLU A 166 18.84 -12.54 4.57
CA GLU A 166 18.86 -13.64 5.53
C GLU A 166 17.55 -13.74 6.34
N THR A 167 16.66 -12.76 6.16
CA THR A 167 15.34 -12.70 6.80
C THR A 167 14.23 -12.92 5.79
N SER A 168 13.02 -13.26 6.26
CA SER A 168 11.83 -13.39 5.42
C SER A 168 11.29 -12.06 4.88
N TYR A 169 11.77 -10.93 5.41
CA TYR A 169 11.46 -9.60 4.90
C TYR A 169 12.58 -9.12 4.00
N VAL A 170 12.35 -9.14 2.70
CA VAL A 170 13.31 -8.69 1.70
C VAL A 170 12.67 -7.60 0.83
N GLY A 171 13.43 -6.55 0.55
CA GLY A 171 13.01 -5.42 -0.27
C GLY A 171 14.03 -4.30 -0.23
N ASP A 172 13.73 -3.18 -0.86
CA ASP A 172 14.59 -2.00 -0.94
C ASP A 172 14.99 -1.40 0.43
N PHE A 173 14.20 -1.67 1.46
CA PHE A 173 14.44 -1.22 2.84
C PHE A 173 15.14 -2.28 3.73
N SER A 174 15.24 -3.54 3.28
CA SER A 174 15.84 -4.65 4.04
C SER A 174 16.42 -5.69 3.10
N PHE A 175 17.73 -5.60 2.85
CA PHE A 175 18.47 -6.55 2.00
C PHE A 175 19.93 -6.63 2.43
N SER A 176 20.61 -7.70 2.01
CA SER A 176 22.04 -7.87 2.21
C SER A 176 22.80 -7.31 1.02
N ASN A 177 23.57 -6.24 1.21
CA ASN A 177 24.44 -5.69 0.18
C ASN A 177 25.47 -6.70 -0.37
N ARG A 178 25.78 -7.74 0.42
CA ARG A 178 26.74 -8.77 0.02
C ARG A 178 26.18 -9.72 -1.02
N PHE A 179 24.89 -10.01 -0.96
CA PHE A 179 24.26 -11.04 -1.77
C PHE A 179 23.29 -10.47 -2.82
N SER A 180 22.91 -9.22 -2.68
CA SER A 180 22.01 -8.56 -3.62
C SER A 180 22.76 -8.01 -4.82
N THR A 181 22.10 -7.93 -5.95
CA THR A 181 22.70 -7.44 -7.19
C THR A 181 21.79 -6.40 -7.87
N GLN A 182 22.43 -5.44 -8.55
CA GLN A 182 21.75 -4.38 -9.28
C GLN A 182 22.25 -4.35 -10.71
N LEU A 183 21.33 -4.24 -11.67
CA LEU A 183 21.60 -3.97 -13.06
C LEU A 183 21.14 -2.55 -13.39
N VAL A 184 21.97 -1.75 -14.02
CA VAL A 184 21.68 -0.34 -14.34
C VAL A 184 22.13 0.04 -15.75
N GLY A 185 21.56 1.09 -16.32
CA GLY A 185 21.97 1.67 -17.59
C GLY A 185 21.94 0.68 -18.74
N GLY A 186 23.06 0.54 -19.45
CA GLY A 186 23.17 -0.37 -20.60
C GLY A 186 22.87 -1.83 -20.32
N ALA A 187 23.05 -2.28 -19.07
CA ALA A 187 22.74 -3.65 -18.67
C ALA A 187 21.23 -3.96 -18.65
N VAL A 188 20.38 -2.94 -18.57
CA VAL A 188 18.91 -3.09 -18.57
C VAL A 188 18.25 -2.64 -19.88
N SER A 189 18.98 -2.02 -20.80
CA SER A 189 18.42 -1.48 -22.06
C SER A 189 17.75 -2.55 -22.93
N ASP A 190 18.20 -3.78 -22.80
CA ASP A 190 17.79 -4.93 -23.62
C ASP A 190 17.18 -6.08 -22.82
N ILE A 191 16.70 -5.82 -21.59
CA ILE A 191 16.26 -6.88 -20.68
C ILE A 191 14.81 -7.34 -20.96
N LEU A 192 14.03 -6.51 -21.65
CA LEU A 192 12.64 -6.85 -21.96
C LEU A 192 12.55 -8.04 -22.91
N ASP A 193 11.61 -8.94 -22.63
CA ASP A 193 11.31 -10.14 -23.42
C ASP A 193 12.49 -11.13 -23.57
N LYS A 194 13.54 -11.00 -22.75
CA LYS A 194 14.67 -11.92 -22.64
C LYS A 194 14.63 -12.68 -21.33
N GLU A 195 15.29 -13.85 -21.32
CA GLU A 195 15.50 -14.68 -20.13
C GLU A 195 16.89 -14.42 -19.51
#